data_56525c8cd57b21fdde6d7ec001f084b4
#
_entry.id   56525c8cd57b21fdde6d7ec001f084b4
#
_cell.length_a   1.000
_cell.length_b   1.000
_cell.length_c   1.000
_cell.angle_alpha   90.00
_cell.angle_beta   90.00
_cell.angle_gamma   90.00
#
_symmetry.space_group_name_H-M   'P 1'
#
loop_
_entity.id
_entity.type
_entity.pdbx_description
1 polymer ?
#
loop_
_entity_poly.entity_id
_entity_poly.type
_entity_poly.pdbx_seq_one_letter_code
_entity_poly.pdbx_strand_id
1 'polypeptide(L)'
;MHAPNQISLAAKASGEPEFREIGLGPWSETHPGEPRPDDPTSSNYDGRFDSVLLNDGDRRNVLDRYRYWTVAAIKADLDARGRHDFEVAVENWTHDFNIGSMVRTANAFQAKRVHIVGPHKWNRKGALMTELYQHVEHHPSIAELVESWHHRIAGEIAYERAKAGVAAIHAH
;
A
#
# COMPACT_ATOMS: atom_id res chain seq x y z
N MET A 1 -39.94 -1.27 -5.99
CA MET A 1 -39.00 -2.10 -5.23
C MET A 1 -38.91 -3.47 -5.89
N HIS A 2 -37.74 -3.92 -6.30
CA HIS A 2 -37.58 -5.28 -6.80
C HIS A 2 -37.67 -6.27 -5.63
N ALA A 3 -38.37 -7.39 -5.83
CA ALA A 3 -38.41 -8.47 -4.86
C ALA A 3 -36.96 -9.02 -4.66
N PRO A 4 -36.57 -9.37 -3.42
CA PRO A 4 -35.24 -9.94 -3.17
C PRO A 4 -35.09 -11.27 -3.91
N ASN A 5 -33.94 -11.50 -4.51
CA ASN A 5 -33.63 -12.74 -5.21
C ASN A 5 -33.39 -13.92 -4.22
N GLN A 6 -33.44 -15.15 -4.72
CA GLN A 6 -33.28 -16.36 -3.92
C GLN A 6 -31.96 -16.38 -3.14
N ILE A 7 -30.87 -15.83 -3.71
CA ILE A 7 -29.55 -15.74 -3.05
C ILE A 7 -29.62 -14.81 -1.84
N SER A 8 -30.27 -13.64 -1.98
CA SER A 8 -30.44 -12.70 -0.87
C SER A 8 -31.30 -13.28 0.26
N LEU A 9 -32.32 -14.07 -0.08
CA LEU A 9 -33.16 -14.75 0.91
C LEU A 9 -32.38 -15.84 1.64
N ALA A 10 -31.60 -16.64 0.93
CA ALA A 10 -30.73 -17.67 1.51
C ALA A 10 -29.64 -17.06 2.41
N ALA A 11 -29.03 -15.95 1.99
CA ALA A 11 -28.04 -15.23 2.80
C ALA A 11 -28.65 -14.70 4.10
N LYS A 12 -29.86 -14.13 4.06
CA LYS A 12 -30.58 -13.70 5.28
C LYS A 12 -30.93 -14.87 6.20
N ALA A 13 -31.31 -16.00 5.61
CA ALA A 13 -31.67 -17.20 6.37
C ALA A 13 -30.48 -17.90 7.01
N SER A 14 -29.24 -17.64 6.54
CA SER A 14 -28.02 -18.23 7.11
C SER A 14 -27.69 -17.73 8.52
N GLY A 15 -28.26 -16.57 8.92
CA GLY A 15 -27.96 -15.93 10.21
C GLY A 15 -26.59 -15.25 10.26
N GLU A 16 -25.85 -15.24 9.15
CA GLU A 16 -24.59 -14.49 9.06
C GLU A 16 -24.86 -12.97 9.11
N PRO A 17 -24.03 -12.19 9.80
CA PRO A 17 -24.22 -10.75 9.88
C PRO A 17 -24.07 -10.12 8.49
N GLU A 18 -24.95 -9.18 8.14
CA GLU A 18 -24.92 -8.44 6.86
C GLU A 18 -23.59 -7.66 6.69
N PHE A 19 -22.99 -7.24 7.81
CA PHE A 19 -21.72 -6.54 7.83
C PHE A 19 -20.80 -7.16 8.88
N ARG A 20 -19.61 -7.55 8.44
CA ARG A 20 -18.52 -7.89 9.35
C ARG A 20 -17.72 -6.64 9.66
N GLU A 21 -17.44 -6.39 10.94
CA GLU A 21 -16.49 -5.35 11.30
C GLU A 21 -15.11 -5.70 10.74
N ILE A 22 -14.57 -4.77 9.93
CA ILE A 22 -13.22 -4.90 9.37
C ILE A 22 -12.25 -4.25 10.34
N GLY A 23 -11.11 -4.93 10.56
CA GLY A 23 -10.04 -4.40 11.38
C GLY A 23 -10.15 -4.74 12.87
N LEU A 24 -9.44 -3.99 13.69
CA LEU A 24 -9.36 -4.17 15.13
C LEU A 24 -9.86 -2.93 15.87
N GLY A 25 -10.43 -3.10 17.04
CA GLY A 25 -10.78 -2.02 17.98
C GLY A 25 -9.54 -1.35 18.58
N PRO A 26 -9.73 -0.43 19.55
CA PRO A 26 -8.64 0.19 20.29
C PRO A 26 -7.69 -0.84 20.93
N TRP A 27 -6.42 -0.45 21.10
CA TRP A 27 -5.40 -1.31 21.73
C TRP A 27 -5.83 -1.83 23.10
N SER A 28 -6.44 -0.99 23.91
CA SER A 28 -6.92 -1.35 25.24
C SER A 28 -7.97 -2.46 25.25
N GLU A 29 -8.73 -2.61 24.17
CA GLU A 29 -9.74 -3.66 24.03
C GLU A 29 -9.15 -4.96 23.46
N THR A 30 -8.19 -4.84 22.56
CA THR A 30 -7.59 -5.98 21.87
C THR A 30 -6.39 -6.58 22.60
N HIS A 31 -5.73 -5.79 23.47
CA HIS A 31 -4.55 -6.16 24.24
C HIS A 31 -4.71 -5.69 25.70
N PRO A 32 -5.71 -6.22 26.45
CA PRO A 32 -5.99 -5.76 27.81
C PRO A 32 -4.82 -6.02 28.74
N GLY A 33 -4.36 -4.96 29.40
CA GLY A 33 -3.23 -5.02 30.35
C GLY A 33 -1.84 -5.02 29.73
N GLU A 34 -1.73 -5.05 28.40
CA GLU A 34 -0.42 -4.90 27.75
C GLU A 34 0.00 -3.43 27.67
N PRO A 35 1.31 -3.15 27.87
CA PRO A 35 1.85 -1.81 27.69
C PRO A 35 1.67 -1.33 26.26
N ARG A 36 1.48 -0.02 26.09
CA ARG A 36 1.33 0.58 24.75
C ARG A 36 2.66 0.61 24.01
N PRO A 37 2.68 0.19 22.73
CA PRO A 37 3.90 0.16 21.93
C PRO A 37 4.35 1.54 21.44
N ASP A 38 3.52 2.58 21.55
CA ASP A 38 3.87 3.96 21.20
C ASP A 38 4.44 4.79 22.36
N ASP A 39 4.49 4.22 23.56
CA ASP A 39 5.10 4.87 24.74
C ASP A 39 6.61 4.57 24.74
N PRO A 40 7.48 5.61 24.58
CA PRO A 40 8.92 5.43 24.59
C PRO A 40 9.50 4.83 25.88
N THR A 41 8.74 4.87 26.98
CA THR A 41 9.15 4.29 28.27
C THR A 41 8.71 2.84 28.43
N SER A 42 7.91 2.35 27.52
CA SER A 42 7.36 1.00 27.55
C SER A 42 8.39 -0.05 27.14
N SER A 43 8.32 -1.23 27.75
CA SER A 43 9.18 -2.37 27.41
C SER A 43 8.95 -2.94 26.02
N ASN A 44 7.79 -2.65 25.43
CA ASN A 44 7.41 -3.07 24.08
C ASN A 44 7.36 -1.88 23.09
N TYR A 45 8.09 -0.79 23.40
CA TYR A 45 8.14 0.36 22.52
C TYR A 45 8.56 -0.01 21.09
N ASP A 46 7.76 0.44 20.14
CA ASP A 46 8.02 0.29 18.71
C ASP A 46 7.53 1.53 17.97
N GLY A 47 8.44 2.33 17.47
CA GLY A 47 8.15 3.59 16.76
C GLY A 47 7.38 3.44 15.43
N ARG A 48 7.05 2.21 15.01
CA ARG A 48 6.21 1.95 13.84
C ARG A 48 4.73 2.17 14.11
N PHE A 49 4.32 2.12 15.37
CA PHE A 49 2.91 2.22 15.77
C PHE A 49 2.41 3.67 15.74
N ASP A 50 1.13 3.82 15.42
CA ASP A 50 0.41 5.09 15.31
C ASP A 50 -0.50 5.27 16.53
N SER A 51 -0.26 6.32 17.31
CA SER A 51 -1.02 6.59 18.54
C SER A 51 -2.52 6.79 18.30
N VAL A 52 -2.89 7.35 17.14
CA VAL A 52 -4.32 7.55 16.80
C VAL A 52 -4.98 6.21 16.54
N LEU A 53 -4.33 5.34 15.78
CA LEU A 53 -4.87 4.01 15.51
C LEU A 53 -4.93 3.13 16.77
N LEU A 54 -3.98 3.29 17.69
CA LEU A 54 -4.00 2.61 18.98
C LEU A 54 -5.17 3.09 19.86
N ASN A 55 -5.56 4.36 19.77
CA ASN A 55 -6.70 4.92 20.51
C ASN A 55 -8.04 4.56 19.90
N ASP A 56 -8.18 4.68 18.59
CA ASP A 56 -9.47 4.67 17.90
C ASP A 56 -9.76 3.31 17.22
N GLY A 57 -8.76 2.43 17.17
CA GLY A 57 -8.80 1.19 16.41
C GLY A 57 -8.32 1.34 14.98
N ASP A 58 -7.96 0.24 14.36
CA ASP A 58 -7.47 0.19 12.99
C ASP A 58 -8.49 -0.52 12.07
N ARG A 59 -9.29 0.27 11.36
CA ARG A 59 -10.31 -0.20 10.40
C ARG A 59 -9.78 -0.27 8.94
N ARG A 60 -8.47 -0.05 8.73
CA ARG A 60 -7.87 -0.11 7.38
C ARG A 60 -7.84 -1.55 6.87
N ASN A 61 -7.93 -1.70 5.55
CA ASN A 61 -7.75 -3.01 4.90
C ASN A 61 -6.25 -3.30 4.72
N VAL A 62 -5.59 -3.67 5.81
CA VAL A 62 -4.16 -4.04 5.84
C VAL A 62 -4.00 -5.45 6.39
N LEU A 63 -2.86 -6.08 6.11
CA LEU A 63 -2.51 -7.36 6.74
C LEU A 63 -2.40 -7.21 8.25
N ASP A 64 -2.70 -8.26 9.00
CA ASP A 64 -2.74 -8.20 10.47
C ASP A 64 -1.41 -7.78 11.09
N ARG A 65 -0.27 -8.17 10.49
CA ARG A 65 1.06 -7.71 10.93
C ARG A 65 1.27 -6.19 10.85
N TYR A 66 0.44 -5.48 10.07
CA TYR A 66 0.51 -4.02 9.89
C TYR A 66 -0.53 -3.26 10.70
N ARG A 67 -1.31 -3.98 11.53
CA ARG A 67 -2.28 -3.34 12.39
C ARG A 67 -1.62 -2.31 13.30
N TYR A 68 -2.26 -1.18 13.38
CA TYR A 68 -1.82 0.02 14.13
C TYR A 68 -0.50 0.65 13.66
N TRP A 69 0.16 0.14 12.61
CA TRP A 69 1.38 0.77 12.10
C TRP A 69 1.08 2.05 11.33
N THR A 70 2.00 3.02 11.38
CA THR A 70 1.96 4.20 10.52
C THR A 70 2.04 3.81 9.04
N VAL A 71 1.47 4.65 8.16
CA VAL A 71 1.57 4.46 6.70
C VAL A 71 3.04 4.42 6.25
N ALA A 72 3.88 5.28 6.83
CA ALA A 72 5.31 5.34 6.51
C ALA A 72 6.03 4.04 6.87
N ALA A 73 5.74 3.47 8.04
CA ALA A 73 6.32 2.22 8.48
C ALA A 73 5.91 1.03 7.58
N ILE A 74 4.64 0.96 7.19
CA ILE A 74 4.16 -0.09 6.27
C ILE A 74 4.87 0.03 4.92
N LYS A 75 4.97 1.24 4.37
CA LYS A 75 5.63 1.48 3.09
C LYS A 75 7.11 1.10 3.15
N ALA A 76 7.80 1.48 4.21
CA ALA A 76 9.21 1.14 4.43
C ALA A 76 9.43 -0.38 4.55
N ASP A 77 8.56 -1.10 5.26
CA ASP A 77 8.64 -2.57 5.37
C ASP A 77 8.40 -3.27 4.02
N LEU A 78 7.43 -2.79 3.23
CA LEU A 78 7.19 -3.32 1.88
C LEU A 78 8.40 -3.08 0.96
N ASP A 79 9.04 -1.93 1.04
CA ASP A 79 10.23 -1.60 0.26
C ASP A 79 11.45 -2.43 0.72
N ALA A 80 11.62 -2.62 2.04
CA ALA A 80 12.71 -3.42 2.61
C ALA A 80 12.59 -4.92 2.28
N ARG A 81 11.39 -5.46 2.16
CA ARG A 81 11.14 -6.84 1.69
C ARG A 81 11.46 -7.04 0.22
N GLY A 82 11.61 -5.96 -0.51
CA GLY A 82 11.82 -5.93 -1.95
C GLY A 82 10.51 -5.96 -2.73
N ARG A 83 10.41 -5.08 -3.71
CA ARG A 83 9.36 -5.09 -4.72
C ARG A 83 9.84 -5.84 -5.94
N HIS A 84 8.91 -6.42 -6.69
CA HIS A 84 9.24 -7.07 -7.96
C HIS A 84 9.70 -6.05 -8.99
N ASP A 85 10.63 -6.46 -9.85
CA ASP A 85 11.32 -5.61 -10.82
C ASP A 85 10.47 -5.35 -12.07
N PHE A 86 9.21 -4.92 -11.85
CA PHE A 86 8.34 -4.43 -12.90
C PHE A 86 7.60 -3.17 -12.46
N GLU A 87 7.22 -2.38 -13.43
CA GLU A 87 6.45 -1.15 -13.26
C GLU A 87 5.22 -1.17 -14.15
N VAL A 88 4.18 -0.46 -13.73
CA VAL A 88 2.91 -0.37 -14.46
C VAL A 88 2.72 1.06 -14.90
N ALA A 89 2.46 1.29 -16.17
CA ALA A 89 2.07 2.59 -16.69
C ALA A 89 0.63 2.55 -17.22
N VAL A 90 -0.14 3.59 -16.93
CA VAL A 90 -1.53 3.72 -17.38
C VAL A 90 -1.81 5.14 -17.87
N GLU A 91 -2.43 5.26 -19.03
CA GLU A 91 -2.89 6.55 -19.55
C GLU A 91 -4.23 6.96 -18.94
N ASN A 92 -4.32 8.21 -18.50
CA ASN A 92 -5.51 8.80 -17.88
C ASN A 92 -6.05 9.97 -18.71
N TRP A 93 -6.64 9.65 -19.86
CA TRP A 93 -7.23 10.65 -20.76
C TRP A 93 -8.70 10.96 -20.45
N THR A 94 -9.42 10.04 -19.81
CA THR A 94 -10.88 10.09 -19.67
C THR A 94 -11.39 9.99 -18.23
N HIS A 95 -10.57 10.21 -17.20
CA HIS A 95 -10.94 10.01 -15.79
C HIS A 95 -11.43 8.59 -15.46
N ASP A 96 -10.69 7.58 -15.90
CA ASP A 96 -11.10 6.20 -15.72
C ASP A 96 -11.12 5.79 -14.23
N PHE A 97 -12.26 5.28 -13.77
CA PHE A 97 -12.44 4.72 -12.44
C PHE A 97 -11.57 3.48 -12.19
N ASN A 98 -11.19 2.78 -13.25
CA ASN A 98 -10.38 1.56 -13.16
C ASN A 98 -8.93 1.82 -12.75
N ILE A 99 -8.42 3.04 -12.91
CA ILE A 99 -7.05 3.39 -12.52
C ILE A 99 -6.80 3.07 -11.05
N GLY A 100 -7.73 3.40 -10.17
CA GLY A 100 -7.62 3.03 -8.75
C GLY A 100 -7.52 1.52 -8.53
N SER A 101 -8.28 0.72 -9.29
CA SER A 101 -8.21 -0.73 -9.23
C SER A 101 -6.88 -1.27 -9.77
N MET A 102 -6.30 -0.62 -10.80
CA MET A 102 -4.98 -0.96 -11.31
C MET A 102 -3.88 -0.67 -10.28
N VAL A 103 -3.93 0.48 -9.59
CA VAL A 103 -3.01 0.81 -8.49
C VAL A 103 -3.10 -0.23 -7.38
N ARG A 104 -4.32 -0.62 -6.99
CA ARG A 104 -4.54 -1.66 -5.98
C ARG A 104 -3.96 -3.01 -6.42
N THR A 105 -4.19 -3.40 -7.66
CA THR A 105 -3.65 -4.64 -8.22
C THR A 105 -2.12 -4.60 -8.28
N ALA A 106 -1.54 -3.51 -8.77
CA ALA A 106 -0.08 -3.32 -8.79
C ALA A 106 0.53 -3.42 -7.38
N ASN A 107 -0.13 -2.84 -6.36
CA ASN A 107 0.32 -2.96 -4.98
C ASN A 107 0.23 -4.43 -4.47
N ALA A 108 -0.83 -5.16 -4.80
CA ALA A 108 -1.00 -6.56 -4.42
C ALA A 108 0.10 -7.46 -5.03
N PHE A 109 0.52 -7.17 -6.26
CA PHE A 109 1.62 -7.86 -6.94
C PHE A 109 3.00 -7.26 -6.64
N GLN A 110 3.10 -6.33 -5.69
CA GLN A 110 4.36 -5.71 -5.28
C GLN A 110 5.14 -5.08 -6.45
N ALA A 111 4.43 -4.44 -7.38
CA ALA A 111 5.06 -3.68 -8.46
C ALA A 111 5.96 -2.59 -7.87
N LYS A 112 7.10 -2.34 -8.48
CA LYS A 112 8.07 -1.34 -8.03
C LYS A 112 7.45 0.06 -8.03
N ARG A 113 6.71 0.41 -9.10
CA ARG A 113 6.03 1.70 -9.28
C ARG A 113 4.77 1.58 -10.12
N VAL A 114 3.92 2.60 -10.01
CA VAL A 114 2.80 2.83 -10.92
C VAL A 114 2.92 4.24 -11.47
N HIS A 115 2.89 4.37 -12.79
CA HIS A 115 2.96 5.64 -13.51
C HIS A 115 1.59 5.96 -14.08
N ILE A 116 1.07 7.13 -13.75
CA ILE A 116 -0.19 7.65 -14.31
C ILE A 116 0.15 8.77 -15.27
N VAL A 117 -0.19 8.57 -16.54
CA VAL A 117 0.17 9.47 -17.64
C VAL A 117 -1.06 10.21 -18.13
N GLY A 118 -0.96 11.52 -18.28
CA GLY A 118 -2.01 12.34 -18.87
C GLY A 118 -2.43 13.55 -18.06
N PRO A 119 -3.36 14.37 -18.56
CA PRO A 119 -3.66 15.69 -18.04
C PRO A 119 -4.58 15.68 -16.79
N HIS A 120 -5.18 14.55 -16.46
CA HIS A 120 -6.22 14.50 -15.44
C HIS A 120 -5.75 13.89 -14.11
N LYS A 121 -6.32 14.37 -13.02
CA LYS A 121 -6.23 13.69 -11.71
C LYS A 121 -7.02 12.39 -11.79
N TRP A 122 -6.46 11.32 -11.28
CA TRP A 122 -7.12 10.03 -11.26
C TRP A 122 -8.03 9.85 -10.02
N ASN A 123 -9.02 8.97 -10.14
CA ASN A 123 -9.93 8.66 -9.06
C ASN A 123 -9.35 7.60 -8.12
N ARG A 124 -9.07 7.99 -6.87
CA ARG A 124 -8.46 7.11 -5.86
C ARG A 124 -9.43 6.10 -5.23
N LYS A 125 -10.74 6.27 -5.38
CA LYS A 125 -11.74 5.40 -4.71
C LYS A 125 -11.52 3.92 -5.00
N GLY A 126 -11.18 3.55 -6.24
CA GLY A 126 -10.89 2.17 -6.62
C GLY A 126 -9.61 1.58 -6.01
N ALA A 127 -8.70 2.42 -5.54
CA ALA A 127 -7.47 1.99 -4.89
C ALA A 127 -7.67 1.52 -3.44
N LEU A 128 -8.78 1.89 -2.79
CA LEU A 128 -9.10 1.50 -1.42
C LEU A 128 -7.94 1.76 -0.44
N MET A 129 -7.34 2.94 -0.53
CA MET A 129 -6.18 3.42 0.25
C MET A 129 -4.84 2.72 -0.06
N THR A 130 -4.76 1.77 -0.99
CA THR A 130 -3.49 1.11 -1.32
C THR A 130 -2.48 2.04 -2.01
N GLU A 131 -2.94 3.16 -2.57
CA GLU A 131 -2.09 4.23 -3.09
C GLU A 131 -1.18 4.87 -2.04
N LEU A 132 -1.53 4.75 -0.76
CA LEU A 132 -0.70 5.23 0.34
C LEU A 132 0.57 4.37 0.52
N TYR A 133 0.51 3.10 0.16
CA TYR A 133 1.58 2.13 0.33
C TYR A 133 2.36 1.87 -0.97
N GLN A 134 1.80 2.28 -2.13
CA GLN A 134 2.42 2.13 -3.44
C GLN A 134 3.20 3.39 -3.83
N HIS A 135 4.24 3.24 -4.64
CA HIS A 135 4.91 4.35 -5.32
C HIS A 135 4.12 4.72 -6.57
N VAL A 136 3.36 5.80 -6.49
CA VAL A 136 2.55 6.31 -7.61
C VAL A 136 3.13 7.63 -8.09
N GLU A 137 3.52 7.69 -9.35
CA GLU A 137 4.08 8.87 -10.02
C GLU A 137 3.11 9.35 -11.10
N HIS A 138 3.07 10.65 -11.33
CA HIS A 138 2.25 11.27 -12.35
C HIS A 138 3.13 11.95 -13.40
N HIS A 139 2.84 11.70 -14.68
CA HIS A 139 3.56 12.27 -15.82
C HIS A 139 2.58 12.94 -16.77
N PRO A 140 2.85 14.18 -17.24
CA PRO A 140 1.98 14.88 -18.17
C PRO A 140 1.93 14.24 -19.55
N SER A 141 2.98 13.46 -19.94
CA SER A 141 3.06 12.80 -21.23
C SER A 141 3.85 11.49 -21.19
N ILE A 142 3.65 10.64 -22.19
CA ILE A 142 4.46 9.42 -22.39
C ILE A 142 5.93 9.77 -22.60
N ALA A 143 6.22 10.85 -23.33
CA ALA A 143 7.60 11.27 -23.59
C ALA A 143 8.34 11.57 -22.29
N GLU A 144 7.72 12.30 -21.37
CA GLU A 144 8.31 12.60 -20.05
C GLU A 144 8.45 11.33 -19.18
N LEU A 145 7.45 10.44 -19.20
CA LEU A 145 7.57 9.15 -18.53
C LEU A 145 8.81 8.38 -19.02
N VAL A 146 8.98 8.26 -20.33
CA VAL A 146 10.09 7.52 -20.94
C VAL A 146 11.43 8.16 -20.58
N GLU A 147 11.54 9.48 -20.65
CA GLU A 147 12.76 10.21 -20.29
C GLU A 147 13.11 10.01 -18.80
N SER A 148 12.15 10.20 -17.91
CA SER A 148 12.30 10.01 -16.47
C SER A 148 12.70 8.57 -16.14
N TRP A 149 12.06 7.60 -16.79
CA TRP A 149 12.35 6.17 -16.61
C TRP A 149 13.77 5.82 -17.07
N HIS A 150 14.19 6.26 -18.27
CA HIS A 150 15.55 6.05 -18.77
C HIS A 150 16.60 6.66 -17.84
N HIS A 151 16.37 7.88 -17.36
CA HIS A 151 17.30 8.54 -16.42
C HIS A 151 17.46 7.76 -15.13
N ARG A 152 16.37 7.28 -14.56
CA ARG A 152 16.37 6.49 -13.32
C ARG A 152 17.05 5.13 -13.53
N ILE A 153 16.73 4.39 -14.59
CA ILE A 153 17.35 3.09 -14.87
C ILE A 153 18.87 3.24 -15.11
N ALA A 154 19.29 4.28 -15.81
CA ALA A 154 20.71 4.57 -16.00
C ALA A 154 21.42 4.80 -14.64
N GLY A 155 20.78 5.52 -13.73
CA GLY A 155 21.28 5.73 -12.38
C GLY A 155 21.36 4.43 -11.56
N GLU A 156 20.34 3.59 -11.61
CA GLU A 156 20.31 2.29 -10.93
C GLU A 156 21.45 1.37 -11.46
N ILE A 157 21.63 1.30 -12.77
CA ILE A 157 22.71 0.52 -13.39
C ILE A 157 24.08 1.05 -12.97
N ALA A 158 24.29 2.37 -12.95
CA ALA A 158 25.54 2.97 -12.51
C ALA A 158 25.84 2.67 -11.04
N TYR A 159 24.82 2.74 -10.18
CA TYR A 159 24.94 2.40 -8.76
C TYR A 159 25.34 0.93 -8.55
N GLU A 160 24.65 -0.01 -9.20
CA GLU A 160 24.95 -1.44 -9.07
C GLU A 160 26.35 -1.80 -9.59
N ARG A 161 26.78 -1.17 -10.69
CA ARG A 161 28.17 -1.32 -11.19
C ARG A 161 29.21 -0.81 -10.21
N ALA A 162 28.97 0.35 -9.59
CA ALA A 162 29.88 0.90 -8.58
C ALA A 162 29.97 -0.02 -7.35
N LYS A 163 28.83 -0.52 -6.87
CA LYS A 163 28.74 -1.46 -5.75
C LYS A 163 29.50 -2.77 -6.04
N ALA A 164 29.33 -3.34 -7.23
CA ALA A 164 30.04 -4.55 -7.66
C ALA A 164 31.55 -4.32 -7.76
N GLY A 165 31.98 -3.14 -8.25
CA GLY A 165 33.40 -2.75 -8.28
C GLY A 165 34.01 -2.65 -6.90
N VAL A 166 33.32 -2.05 -5.94
CA VAL A 166 33.78 -1.95 -4.54
C VAL A 166 33.87 -3.34 -3.89
N ALA A 167 32.90 -4.21 -4.11
CA ALA A 167 32.92 -5.57 -3.58
C ALA A 167 34.09 -6.39 -4.12
N ALA A 168 34.46 -6.21 -5.40
CA ALA A 168 35.61 -6.87 -6.01
C ALA A 168 36.97 -6.41 -5.42
N ILE A 169 37.06 -5.13 -5.02
CA ILE A 169 38.29 -4.58 -4.38
C ILE A 169 38.49 -5.16 -2.97
N HIS A 170 37.42 -5.43 -2.22
CA HIS A 170 37.49 -5.98 -0.85
C HIS A 170 37.65 -7.51 -0.80
N ALA A 171 37.57 -8.19 -1.95
CA ALA A 171 37.71 -9.64 -2.05
C ALA A 171 39.17 -10.07 -2.36
N HIS A 172 40.08 -9.13 -2.47
CA HIS A 172 41.54 -9.32 -2.63
C HIS A 172 42.29 -8.78 -1.41
#